data_bc2271f00003e56bd9d89b772cd69f21
#
_entry.id   bc2271f00003e56bd9d89b772cd69f21
#
_cell.length_a   1.000
_cell.length_b   1.000
_cell.length_c   1.000
_cell.angle_alpha   90.00
_cell.angle_beta   90.00
_cell.angle_gamma   90.00
#
_symmetry.space_group_name_H-M   'P 1'
#
loop_
_entity.id
_entity.type
_entity.pdbx_description
1 polymer ?
#
loop_
_entity_poly.entity_id
_entity_poly.type
_entity_poly.pdbx_seq_one_letter_code
_entity_poly.pdbx_strand_id
1 'polypeptide(L)'
;MPIISEETIKLLNNHLNEEHYSANLYFNMAGWCSKQGLKGCAAFLNNHSAEEHTHLEKLNEFIKKVDGQPIMGAMKEPEHGFSSAEEVFEKIVKH
;
A
#
# COMPACT_ATOMS: atom_id res chain seq x y z
N MET A 1 10.21 -19.17 19.30
CA MET A 1 8.94 -18.72 19.91
C MET A 1 8.77 -17.22 19.72
N PRO A 2 7.59 -16.74 19.26
CA PRO A 2 7.39 -15.30 19.08
C PRO A 2 7.51 -14.53 20.40
N ILE A 3 8.07 -13.33 20.35
CA ILE A 3 8.17 -12.43 21.49
C ILE A 3 6.81 -11.89 21.88
N ILE A 4 5.92 -11.76 20.90
CA ILE A 4 4.54 -11.29 21.08
C ILE A 4 3.57 -12.39 20.67
N SER A 5 2.29 -12.23 21.02
CA SER A 5 1.27 -13.26 20.77
C SER A 5 1.04 -13.51 19.28
N GLU A 6 0.55 -14.71 18.97
CA GLU A 6 0.18 -15.07 17.60
C GLU A 6 -0.91 -14.15 17.06
N GLU A 7 -1.84 -13.72 17.92
CA GLU A 7 -2.88 -12.78 17.55
C GLU A 7 -2.31 -11.45 17.10
N THR A 8 -1.31 -10.94 17.82
CA THR A 8 -0.65 -9.69 17.49
C THR A 8 0.12 -9.83 16.18
N ILE A 9 0.80 -10.96 15.96
CA ILE A 9 1.49 -11.24 14.69
C ILE A 9 0.48 -11.22 13.53
N LYS A 10 -0.70 -11.79 13.73
CA LYS A 10 -1.76 -11.80 12.72
C LYS A 10 -2.22 -10.37 12.38
N LEU A 11 -2.41 -9.54 13.40
CA LEU A 11 -2.79 -8.13 13.20
C LEU A 11 -1.71 -7.37 12.44
N LEU A 12 -0.45 -7.61 12.75
CA LEU A 12 0.68 -7.00 12.05
C LEU A 12 0.73 -7.45 10.59
N ASN A 13 0.47 -8.71 10.33
CA ASN A 13 0.41 -9.21 8.95
C ASN A 13 -0.79 -8.63 8.18
N ASN A 14 -1.92 -8.43 8.84
CA ASN A 14 -3.05 -7.76 8.20
C ASN A 14 -2.67 -6.34 7.81
N HIS A 15 -1.97 -5.63 8.70
CA HIS A 15 -1.51 -4.28 8.41
C HIS A 15 -0.48 -4.28 7.27
N LEU A 16 0.43 -5.25 7.25
CA LEU A 16 1.41 -5.43 6.17
C LEU A 16 0.70 -5.54 4.81
N ASN A 17 -0.36 -6.34 4.76
CA ASN A 17 -1.11 -6.55 3.51
C ASN A 17 -1.90 -5.31 3.12
N GLU A 18 -2.42 -4.54 4.08
CA GLU A 18 -3.10 -3.27 3.81
C GLU A 18 -2.14 -2.25 3.20
N GLU A 19 -0.93 -2.15 3.74
CA GLU A 19 0.10 -1.24 3.21
C GLU A 19 0.49 -1.65 1.79
N HIS A 20 0.58 -2.95 1.55
CA HIS A 20 0.87 -3.48 0.21
C HIS A 20 -0.22 -3.11 -0.78
N TYR A 21 -1.48 -3.26 -0.38
CA TYR A 21 -2.62 -2.88 -1.22
C TYR A 21 -2.58 -1.38 -1.52
N SER A 22 -2.34 -0.54 -0.52
CA SER A 22 -2.27 0.91 -0.69
C SER A 22 -1.17 1.31 -1.66
N ALA A 23 0.03 0.70 -1.53
CA ALA A 23 1.14 0.99 -2.44
C ALA A 23 0.76 0.69 -3.89
N ASN A 24 0.11 -0.44 -4.11
CA ASN A 24 -0.29 -0.87 -5.46
C ASN A 24 -1.43 -0.01 -6.01
N LEU A 25 -2.37 0.40 -5.16
CA LEU A 25 -3.45 1.29 -5.57
C LEU A 25 -2.89 2.65 -6.02
N TYR A 26 -1.98 3.23 -5.24
CA TYR A 26 -1.36 4.51 -5.60
C TYR A 26 -0.53 4.39 -6.87
N PHE A 27 0.14 3.26 -7.05
CA PHE A 27 0.87 2.97 -8.28
C PHE A 27 -0.07 3.00 -9.51
N ASN A 28 -1.22 2.34 -9.41
CA ASN A 28 -2.21 2.33 -10.49
C ASN A 28 -2.80 3.71 -10.75
N MET A 29 -3.07 4.47 -9.69
CA MET A 29 -3.56 5.84 -9.80
C MET A 29 -2.53 6.73 -10.52
N ALA A 30 -1.25 6.57 -10.17
CA ALA A 30 -0.17 7.32 -10.82
C ALA A 30 -0.09 6.99 -12.30
N GLY A 31 -0.21 5.71 -12.66
CA GLY A 31 -0.20 5.26 -14.04
C GLY A 31 -1.34 5.86 -14.85
N TRP A 32 -2.53 5.89 -14.26
CA TRP A 32 -3.68 6.51 -14.89
C TRP A 32 -3.47 8.00 -15.11
N CYS A 33 -3.00 8.71 -14.09
CA CYS A 33 -2.70 10.15 -14.18
C CYS A 33 -1.65 10.44 -15.26
N SER A 34 -0.61 9.61 -15.31
CA SER A 34 0.44 9.74 -16.33
C SER A 34 -0.13 9.62 -17.74
N LYS A 35 -1.01 8.64 -17.95
CA LYS A 35 -1.65 8.43 -19.26
C LYS A 35 -2.53 9.61 -19.65
N GLN A 36 -3.12 10.30 -18.68
CA GLN A 36 -3.94 11.49 -18.92
C GLN A 36 -3.09 12.77 -19.09
N GLY A 37 -1.78 12.66 -19.00
CA GLY A 37 -0.90 13.82 -19.10
C GLY A 37 -0.79 14.65 -17.82
N LEU A 38 -1.28 14.13 -16.70
CA LEU A 38 -1.26 14.82 -15.41
C LEU A 38 0.03 14.49 -14.66
N LYS A 39 1.13 15.05 -15.13
CA LYS A 39 2.47 14.69 -14.65
C LYS A 39 2.71 15.00 -13.17
N GLY A 40 2.20 16.12 -12.68
CA GLY A 40 2.35 16.51 -11.28
C GLY A 40 1.61 15.55 -10.35
N CYS A 41 0.39 15.18 -10.72
CA CYS A 41 -0.41 14.21 -9.96
C CYS A 41 0.24 12.84 -9.99
N ALA A 42 0.76 12.42 -11.14
CA ALA A 42 1.45 11.15 -11.28
C ALA A 42 2.68 11.09 -10.37
N ALA A 43 3.49 12.14 -10.33
CA ALA A 43 4.67 12.21 -9.47
C ALA A 43 4.30 12.14 -7.99
N PHE A 44 3.26 12.88 -7.59
CA PHE A 44 2.75 12.88 -6.21
C PHE A 44 2.33 11.46 -5.80
N LEU A 45 1.58 10.77 -6.66
CA LEU A 45 1.09 9.42 -6.37
C LEU A 45 2.19 8.37 -6.39
N ASN A 46 3.17 8.51 -7.27
CA ASN A 46 4.34 7.62 -7.27
C ASN A 46 5.12 7.77 -5.97
N ASN A 47 5.25 9.00 -5.45
CA ASN A 47 5.91 9.23 -4.17
C ASN A 47 5.13 8.60 -3.02
N HIS A 48 3.81 8.69 -3.04
CA HIS A 48 2.95 8.04 -2.05
C HIS A 48 3.10 6.53 -2.08
N SER A 49 3.13 5.95 -3.28
CA SER A 49 3.34 4.51 -3.46
C SER A 49 4.68 4.09 -2.85
N ALA A 50 5.73 4.87 -3.10
CA ALA A 50 7.07 4.60 -2.57
C ALA A 50 7.09 4.70 -1.03
N GLU A 51 6.38 5.67 -0.45
CA GLU A 51 6.27 5.81 1.00
C GLU A 51 5.59 4.59 1.62
N GLU A 52 4.50 4.11 1.02
CA GLU A 52 3.81 2.92 1.51
C GLU A 52 4.69 1.69 1.43
N HIS A 53 5.53 1.60 0.39
CA HIS A 53 6.52 0.53 0.28
C HIS A 53 7.55 0.59 1.41
N THR A 54 7.98 1.79 1.79
CA THR A 54 8.89 1.98 2.90
C THR A 54 8.26 1.51 4.22
N HIS A 55 6.97 1.83 4.43
CA HIS A 55 6.23 1.37 5.61
C HIS A 55 6.14 -0.15 5.64
N LEU A 56 5.85 -0.74 4.49
CA LEU A 56 5.77 -2.19 4.32
C LEU A 56 7.09 -2.87 4.69
N GLU A 57 8.22 -2.33 4.24
CA GLU A 57 9.54 -2.87 4.53
C GLU A 57 9.87 -2.79 6.02
N LYS A 58 9.53 -1.67 6.66
CA LYS A 58 9.75 -1.49 8.10
C LYS A 58 8.91 -2.48 8.91
N LEU A 59 7.66 -2.67 8.51
CA LEU A 59 6.76 -3.60 9.19
C LEU A 59 7.24 -5.04 9.01
N ASN A 60 7.71 -5.39 7.82
CA ASN A 60 8.31 -6.69 7.53
C ASN A 60 9.48 -6.96 8.48
N GLU A 61 10.40 -6.00 8.63
CA GLU A 61 11.54 -6.13 9.52
C GLU A 61 11.12 -6.23 10.98
N PHE A 62 10.12 -5.47 11.40
CA PHE A 62 9.61 -5.52 12.76
C PHE A 62 9.02 -6.89 13.10
N ILE A 63 8.22 -7.45 12.19
CA ILE A 63 7.62 -8.78 12.39
C ILE A 63 8.72 -9.84 12.58
N LYS A 64 9.77 -9.78 11.78
CA LYS A 64 10.92 -10.69 11.93
C LYS A 64 11.62 -10.48 13.27
N LYS A 65 11.74 -9.24 13.70
CA LYS A 65 12.43 -8.88 14.94
C LYS A 65 11.75 -9.47 16.17
N VAL A 66 10.42 -9.57 16.14
CA VAL A 66 9.65 -10.16 17.25
C VAL A 66 9.39 -11.65 17.04
N ASP A 67 10.19 -12.26 16.18
CA ASP A 67 10.19 -13.69 15.88
C ASP A 67 8.90 -14.19 15.24
N GLY A 68 8.22 -13.31 14.50
CA GLY A 68 7.08 -13.67 13.69
C GLY A 68 7.49 -13.92 12.24
N GLN A 69 6.56 -14.44 11.48
CA GLN A 69 6.77 -14.62 10.05
C GLN A 69 5.93 -13.59 9.28
N PRO A 70 6.57 -12.68 8.53
CA PRO A 70 5.81 -11.79 7.64
C PRO A 70 5.24 -12.59 6.49
N ILE A 71 3.95 -12.42 6.22
CA ILE A 71 3.24 -13.15 5.18
C ILE A 71 2.51 -12.17 4.27
N MET A 72 2.89 -12.19 2.99
CA MET A 72 2.21 -11.44 1.96
C MET A 72 1.14 -12.35 1.38
N GLY A 73 -0.12 -12.03 1.66
CA GLY A 73 -1.24 -12.85 1.20
C GLY A 73 -1.78 -12.39 -0.15
N ALA A 74 -2.80 -13.11 -0.60
CA ALA A 74 -3.51 -12.74 -1.81
C ALA A 74 -4.21 -11.40 -1.62
N MET A 75 -4.31 -10.64 -2.70
CA MET A 75 -4.86 -9.30 -2.70
C MET A 75 -5.73 -9.14 -3.94
N LYS A 76 -6.87 -8.46 -3.78
CA LYS A 76 -7.68 -8.14 -4.96
C LYS A 76 -6.92 -7.14 -5.83
N GLU A 77 -7.19 -7.14 -7.12
CA GLU A 77 -6.59 -6.19 -8.02
C GLU A 77 -7.04 -4.76 -7.66
N PRO A 78 -6.11 -3.84 -7.36
CA PRO A 78 -6.47 -2.45 -7.09
C PRO A 78 -7.07 -1.81 -8.33
N GLU A 79 -7.95 -0.83 -8.12
CA GLU A 79 -8.54 -0.08 -9.23
C GLU A 79 -7.45 0.54 -10.11
N HIS A 80 -7.68 0.57 -11.42
CA HIS A 80 -6.74 1.16 -12.37
C HIS A 80 -7.42 2.02 -13.44
N GLY A 81 -8.75 2.15 -13.39
CA GLY A 81 -9.50 3.02 -14.26
C GLY A 81 -10.29 4.04 -13.46
N PHE A 82 -10.24 5.30 -13.85
CA PHE A 82 -10.90 6.39 -13.16
C PHE A 82 -11.54 7.32 -14.19
N SER A 83 -12.58 8.06 -13.79
CA SER A 83 -13.28 8.96 -14.69
C SER A 83 -12.68 10.37 -14.72
N SER A 84 -11.97 10.76 -13.67
CA SER A 84 -11.40 12.11 -13.55
C SER A 84 -10.29 12.14 -12.48
N ALA A 85 -9.49 13.20 -12.51
CA ALA A 85 -8.50 13.46 -11.47
C ALA A 85 -9.19 13.66 -10.10
N GLU A 86 -10.35 14.30 -10.10
CA GLU A 86 -11.12 14.50 -8.88
C GLU A 86 -11.51 13.19 -8.22
N GLU A 87 -11.94 12.20 -9.02
CA GLU A 87 -12.26 10.87 -8.51
C GLU A 87 -11.05 10.20 -7.87
N VAL A 88 -9.89 10.32 -8.50
CA VAL A 88 -8.64 9.76 -7.94
C VAL A 88 -8.38 10.33 -6.56
N PHE A 89 -8.44 11.65 -6.41
CA PHE A 89 -8.15 12.31 -5.14
C PHE A 89 -9.23 12.04 -4.09
N GLU A 90 -10.48 11.94 -4.48
CA GLU A 90 -11.56 11.54 -3.57
C GLU A 90 -11.28 10.14 -2.99
N LYS A 91 -10.84 9.21 -3.81
CA LYS A 91 -10.53 7.85 -3.37
C LYS A 91 -9.31 7.80 -2.45
N ILE A 92 -8.32 8.66 -2.66
CA ILE A 92 -7.18 8.78 -1.77
C ILE A 92 -7.64 9.23 -0.38
N VAL A 93 -8.48 10.25 -0.32
CA VAL A 93 -8.98 10.79 0.95
C VAL A 93 -9.80 9.75 1.72
N LYS A 94 -10.57 8.93 1.02
CA LYS A 94 -11.40 7.89 1.64
C LYS A 94 -10.61 6.65 2.03
N HIS A 95 -9.48 6.46 1.41
CA HIS A 95 -8.63 5.31 1.66
C HIS A 95 -7.75 5.54 2.88
#